data_8972494bc2ec2af056e30cd2da7f3d25
#
_entry.id   8972494bc2ec2af056e30cd2da7f3d25
#
_cell.length_a   1.000
_cell.length_b   1.000
_cell.length_c   1.000
_cell.angle_alpha   90.00
_cell.angle_beta   90.00
_cell.angle_gamma   90.00
#
_symmetry.space_group_name_H-M   'P 1'
#
loop_
_entity.id
_entity.type
_entity.pdbx_description
1 polymer ?
#
loop_
_entity_poly.entity_id
_entity_poly.type
_entity_poly.pdbx_seq_one_letter_code
_entity_poly.pdbx_strand_id
1 'polypeptide(L)'
;MTLYASWTKASGEPENPGKDMVKELQSTGETKAKIEFATEVSKDYKPDIKSIEVKKELADKNVKFVADINVLDGNNNVVKISNIKMKIRIALPENLKRYDKYEIVYISNGEIKETIPAAVENGYIVFETNHLSQYGIIATNTGNGTKSPQTGDNSNLALWFAVLFISGGVLTVFSIASKKKRVGINK
;
A
#
# COMPACT_ATOMS: atom_id res chain seq x y z
N MET A 1 27.85 -14.38 63.49
CA MET A 1 28.15 -13.39 62.47
C MET A 1 27.38 -13.82 61.21
N THR A 2 26.24 -13.21 60.94
CA THR A 2 25.32 -13.64 59.89
C THR A 2 25.49 -12.68 58.71
N LEU A 3 26.04 -13.18 57.60
CA LEU A 3 26.22 -12.43 56.37
C LEU A 3 24.89 -12.41 55.58
N TYR A 4 24.27 -11.24 55.44
CA TYR A 4 23.16 -11.03 54.51
C TYR A 4 23.71 -10.65 53.14
N ALA A 5 23.54 -11.53 52.17
CA ALA A 5 23.78 -11.18 50.78
C ALA A 5 22.70 -10.20 50.31
N SER A 6 23.08 -8.94 50.16
CA SER A 6 22.25 -7.95 49.51
C SER A 6 22.28 -8.18 48.01
N TRP A 7 21.19 -8.75 47.46
CA TRP A 7 20.98 -8.78 46.03
C TRP A 7 20.47 -7.40 45.61
N THR A 8 21.35 -6.58 45.10
CA THR A 8 20.95 -5.43 44.28
C THR A 8 20.34 -6.02 43.00
N LYS A 9 19.05 -5.83 42.82
CA LYS A 9 18.34 -6.09 41.57
C LYS A 9 19.13 -5.37 40.49
N ALA A 10 19.77 -6.10 39.60
CA ALA A 10 20.37 -5.55 38.41
C ALA A 10 19.21 -4.90 37.63
N SER A 11 19.16 -3.59 37.66
CA SER A 11 18.31 -2.79 36.78
C SER A 11 18.89 -2.87 35.37
N GLY A 12 18.57 -3.94 34.72
CA GLY A 12 18.98 -4.30 33.38
C GLY A 12 18.09 -5.43 32.90
N GLU A 13 16.79 -5.25 33.10
CA GLU A 13 15.83 -5.87 32.19
C GLU A 13 16.21 -5.28 30.84
N PRO A 14 16.56 -6.13 29.81
CA PRO A 14 16.76 -5.57 28.50
C PRO A 14 15.48 -4.83 28.22
N GLU A 15 15.54 -3.50 28.10
CA GLU A 15 14.52 -2.73 27.46
C GLU A 15 14.35 -3.43 26.10
N ASN A 16 13.35 -4.31 26.05
CA ASN A 16 12.74 -4.63 24.78
C ASN A 16 12.27 -3.27 24.29
N PRO A 17 12.95 -2.61 23.36
CA PRO A 17 12.44 -1.38 22.80
C PRO A 17 11.18 -1.85 22.13
N GLY A 18 10.05 -1.70 22.82
CA GLY A 18 8.74 -1.82 22.26
C GLY A 18 8.76 -0.84 21.10
N LYS A 19 9.18 -1.35 19.91
CA LYS A 19 9.11 -0.56 18.69
C LYS A 19 7.65 -0.20 18.60
N ASP A 20 7.36 1.07 18.87
CA ASP A 20 6.02 1.55 18.68
C ASP A 20 5.65 1.20 17.25
N MET A 21 4.64 0.38 17.12
CA MET A 21 4.19 -0.17 15.85
C MET A 21 2.97 0.60 15.39
N VAL A 22 2.88 0.87 14.11
CA VAL A 22 1.78 1.60 13.49
C VAL A 22 1.29 0.87 12.24
N LYS A 23 0.03 1.08 11.89
CA LYS A 23 -0.54 0.57 10.64
C LYS A 23 -0.58 1.61 9.52
N GLU A 24 -0.36 2.88 9.84
CA GLU A 24 -0.39 3.96 8.86
C GLU A 24 0.86 4.83 8.99
N LEU A 25 1.46 5.14 7.86
CA LEU A 25 2.52 6.13 7.72
C LEU A 25 2.04 7.26 6.81
N GLN A 26 2.40 8.50 7.16
CA GLN A 26 2.08 9.70 6.37
C GLN A 26 3.35 10.37 5.88
N SER A 27 3.36 10.71 4.59
CA SER A 27 4.44 11.52 4.00
C SER A 27 4.32 12.97 4.44
N THR A 28 5.44 13.57 4.82
CA THR A 28 5.56 15.00 5.13
C THR A 28 6.19 15.81 3.99
N GLY A 29 6.57 15.14 2.88
CA GLY A 29 7.21 15.75 1.71
C GLY A 29 6.23 16.54 0.81
N GLU A 30 6.73 16.99 -0.34
CA GLU A 30 5.94 17.72 -1.35
C GLU A 30 4.75 16.91 -1.86
N THR A 31 4.94 15.63 -2.07
CA THR A 31 3.86 14.71 -2.44
C THR A 31 3.20 14.19 -1.17
N LYS A 32 2.02 14.73 -0.86
CA LYS A 32 1.21 14.25 0.26
C LYS A 32 0.70 12.85 -0.04
N ALA A 33 1.03 11.92 0.83
CA ALA A 33 0.57 10.54 0.70
C ALA A 33 0.43 9.85 2.06
N LYS A 34 -0.32 8.76 2.05
CA LYS A 34 -0.51 7.86 3.17
C LYS A 34 -0.33 6.43 2.71
N ILE A 35 0.32 5.62 3.53
CA ILE A 35 0.49 4.18 3.32
C ILE A 35 -0.11 3.47 4.53
N GLU A 36 -1.16 2.71 4.29
CA GLU A 36 -1.80 1.83 5.26
C GLU A 36 -1.32 0.40 5.03
N PHE A 37 -0.84 -0.27 6.06
CA PHE A 37 -0.30 -1.63 5.99
C PHE A 37 -1.30 -2.63 6.58
N ALA A 38 -1.40 -3.81 6.00
CA ALA A 38 -2.22 -4.90 6.55
C ALA A 38 -1.66 -5.41 7.89
N THR A 39 -0.35 -5.27 8.11
CA THR A 39 0.35 -5.61 9.35
C THR A 39 1.01 -4.38 9.93
N GLU A 40 1.27 -4.38 11.23
CA GLU A 40 1.98 -3.28 11.87
C GLU A 40 3.44 -3.19 11.41
N VAL A 41 3.94 -1.97 11.26
CA VAL A 41 5.32 -1.63 10.92
C VAL A 41 5.89 -0.68 11.97
N SER A 42 7.23 -0.52 12.02
CA SER A 42 7.85 0.41 12.97
C SER A 42 7.38 1.84 12.73
N LYS A 43 7.03 2.56 13.79
CA LYS A 43 6.69 3.98 13.72
C LYS A 43 7.87 4.87 13.29
N ASP A 44 9.12 4.37 13.41
CA ASP A 44 10.31 5.08 12.97
C ASP A 44 10.46 5.10 11.44
N TYR A 45 9.61 4.33 10.76
CA TYR A 45 9.58 4.33 9.31
C TYR A 45 8.94 5.61 8.77
N LYS A 46 9.49 6.11 7.67
CA LYS A 46 9.04 7.34 7.01
C LYS A 46 8.81 7.06 5.53
N PRO A 47 7.63 7.39 4.97
CA PRO A 47 7.44 7.36 3.54
C PRO A 47 8.33 8.41 2.86
N ASP A 48 9.08 7.97 1.85
CA ASP A 48 9.85 8.82 0.95
C ASP A 48 9.21 8.71 -0.45
N ILE A 49 8.42 9.71 -0.82
CA ILE A 49 7.65 9.70 -2.06
C ILE A 49 8.10 10.87 -2.90
N LYS A 50 8.72 10.55 -4.03
CA LYS A 50 9.28 11.53 -4.96
C LYS A 50 8.52 11.51 -6.27
N SER A 51 8.13 12.69 -6.75
CA SER A 51 7.71 12.85 -8.13
C SER A 51 8.95 12.75 -9.02
N ILE A 52 8.89 11.90 -10.04
CA ILE A 52 9.93 11.77 -11.04
C ILE A 52 9.41 12.18 -12.42
N GLU A 53 10.33 12.59 -13.29
CA GLU A 53 9.98 13.01 -14.64
C GLU A 53 9.36 11.86 -15.43
N VAL A 54 8.28 12.16 -16.14
CA VAL A 54 7.61 11.19 -17.01
C VAL A 54 8.38 11.08 -18.32
N LYS A 55 9.05 9.95 -18.52
CA LYS A 55 9.76 9.66 -19.77
C LYS A 55 8.79 9.62 -20.95
N LYS A 56 9.28 9.96 -22.15
CA LYS A 56 8.47 10.03 -23.36
C LYS A 56 7.69 8.74 -23.64
N GLU A 57 8.33 7.58 -23.46
CA GLU A 57 7.71 6.26 -23.69
C GLU A 57 6.51 6.00 -22.78
N LEU A 58 6.52 6.57 -21.56
CA LEU A 58 5.39 6.52 -20.61
C LEU A 58 4.35 7.58 -20.96
N ALA A 59 4.77 8.78 -21.35
CA ALA A 59 3.88 9.85 -21.77
C ALA A 59 3.05 9.46 -22.99
N ASP A 60 3.64 8.76 -23.96
CA ASP A 60 2.96 8.22 -25.14
C ASP A 60 1.89 7.18 -24.79
N LYS A 61 1.97 6.58 -23.61
CA LYS A 61 0.96 5.68 -23.01
C LYS A 61 0.01 6.40 -22.05
N ASN A 62 -0.10 7.72 -22.13
CA ASN A 62 -0.96 8.58 -21.29
C ASN A 62 -0.60 8.59 -19.80
N VAL A 63 0.59 8.16 -19.39
CA VAL A 63 1.07 8.40 -18.04
C VAL A 63 1.33 9.90 -17.89
N LYS A 64 0.71 10.52 -16.90
CA LYS A 64 0.77 11.98 -16.65
C LYS A 64 1.58 12.35 -15.42
N PHE A 65 1.83 11.39 -14.55
CA PHE A 65 2.58 11.57 -13.30
C PHE A 65 3.23 10.24 -12.92
N VAL A 66 4.42 10.29 -12.37
CA VAL A 66 5.10 9.11 -11.80
C VAL A 66 5.60 9.45 -10.40
N ALA A 67 5.28 8.61 -9.46
CA ALA A 67 5.79 8.65 -8.09
C ALA A 67 6.74 7.47 -7.85
N ASP A 68 7.93 7.74 -7.32
CA ASP A 68 8.81 6.74 -6.73
C ASP A 68 8.49 6.64 -5.24
N ILE A 69 8.02 5.49 -4.80
CA ILE A 69 7.50 5.28 -3.45
C ILE A 69 8.44 4.36 -2.69
N ASN A 70 9.05 4.88 -1.65
CA ASN A 70 9.93 4.16 -0.74
C ASN A 70 9.49 4.38 0.71
N VAL A 71 10.01 3.54 1.59
CA VAL A 71 9.96 3.73 3.04
C VAL A 71 11.40 3.72 3.56
N LEU A 72 11.74 4.68 4.38
CA LEU A 72 13.04 4.80 5.03
C LEU A 72 12.94 4.40 6.50
N ASP A 73 13.99 3.82 7.05
CA ASP A 73 14.15 3.60 8.47
C ASP A 73 14.57 4.87 9.22
N GLY A 74 14.75 4.79 10.54
CA GLY A 74 15.20 5.89 11.37
C GLY A 74 16.59 6.44 11.00
N ASN A 75 17.39 5.67 10.25
CA ASN A 75 18.72 6.06 9.76
C ASN A 75 18.69 6.53 8.29
N ASN A 76 17.52 6.73 7.70
CA ASN A 76 17.28 7.08 6.29
C ASN A 76 17.74 6.02 5.27
N ASN A 77 17.85 4.75 5.66
CA ASN A 77 18.07 3.69 4.71
C ASN A 77 16.73 3.20 4.13
N VAL A 78 16.73 2.83 2.85
CA VAL A 78 15.54 2.26 2.21
C VAL A 78 15.22 0.90 2.82
N VAL A 79 14.00 0.77 3.33
CA VAL A 79 13.45 -0.49 3.85
C VAL A 79 12.77 -1.24 2.73
N LYS A 80 13.22 -2.46 2.46
CA LYS A 80 12.56 -3.32 1.49
C LYS A 80 11.28 -3.89 2.07
N ILE A 81 10.14 -3.37 1.63
CA ILE A 81 8.81 -3.88 1.98
C ILE A 81 8.27 -4.67 0.79
N SER A 82 8.04 -5.96 1.01
CA SER A 82 7.46 -6.87 0.01
C SER A 82 6.54 -7.88 0.66
N ASN A 83 5.55 -8.35 -0.09
CA ASN A 83 4.56 -9.33 0.36
C ASN A 83 3.67 -8.88 1.53
N ILE A 84 3.64 -7.59 1.82
CA ILE A 84 2.70 -6.97 2.77
C ILE A 84 1.68 -6.19 1.96
N LYS A 85 0.41 -6.52 2.10
CA LYS A 85 -0.66 -5.72 1.47
C LYS A 85 -0.65 -4.31 2.04
N MET A 86 -0.70 -3.34 1.14
CA MET A 86 -0.71 -1.92 1.46
C MET A 86 -1.81 -1.22 0.67
N LYS A 87 -2.48 -0.29 1.30
CA LYS A 87 -3.36 0.67 0.65
C LYS A 87 -2.64 2.01 0.60
N ILE A 88 -2.38 2.49 -0.60
CA ILE A 88 -1.63 3.73 -0.84
C ILE A 88 -2.61 4.81 -1.29
N ARG A 89 -2.50 5.99 -0.69
CA ARG A 89 -3.22 7.20 -1.05
C ARG A 89 -2.22 8.28 -1.43
N ILE A 90 -2.27 8.78 -2.65
CA ILE A 90 -1.42 9.87 -3.13
C ILE A 90 -2.32 11.05 -3.47
N ALA A 91 -2.00 12.25 -2.97
CA ALA A 91 -2.72 13.45 -3.32
C ALA A 91 -2.67 13.65 -4.85
N LEU A 92 -3.84 13.79 -5.46
CA LEU A 92 -3.95 13.97 -6.90
C LEU A 92 -3.38 15.34 -7.28
N PRO A 93 -2.36 15.39 -8.17
CA PRO A 93 -1.82 16.66 -8.64
C PRO A 93 -2.90 17.57 -9.23
N GLU A 94 -2.82 18.89 -8.99
CA GLU A 94 -3.85 19.84 -9.41
C GLU A 94 -4.15 19.79 -10.92
N ASN A 95 -3.11 19.66 -11.74
CA ASN A 95 -3.23 19.56 -13.18
C ASN A 95 -3.93 18.27 -13.64
N LEU A 96 -4.05 17.26 -12.77
CA LEU A 96 -4.74 16.01 -13.08
C LEU A 96 -6.20 16.00 -12.63
N LYS A 97 -6.62 16.88 -11.73
CA LYS A 97 -8.01 16.94 -11.23
C LYS A 97 -9.09 17.20 -12.30
N ARG A 98 -8.67 17.64 -13.49
CA ARG A 98 -9.55 17.89 -14.64
C ARG A 98 -9.97 16.64 -15.42
N TYR A 99 -9.34 15.50 -15.14
CA TYR A 99 -9.67 14.23 -15.79
C TYR A 99 -10.78 13.51 -15.02
N ASP A 100 -11.49 12.61 -15.70
CA ASP A 100 -12.62 11.87 -15.13
C ASP A 100 -12.35 10.38 -14.96
N LYS A 101 -11.29 9.86 -15.59
CA LYS A 101 -10.86 8.46 -15.45
C LYS A 101 -9.37 8.38 -15.08
N TYR A 102 -9.08 7.54 -14.09
CA TYR A 102 -7.73 7.31 -13.62
C TYR A 102 -7.43 5.82 -13.51
N GLU A 103 -6.20 5.47 -13.83
CA GLU A 103 -5.64 4.14 -13.64
C GLU A 103 -4.24 4.29 -13.04
N ILE A 104 -3.86 3.37 -12.18
CA ILE A 104 -2.49 3.27 -11.67
C ILE A 104 -1.76 2.21 -12.46
N VAL A 105 -0.51 2.49 -12.81
CA VAL A 105 0.38 1.51 -13.45
C VAL A 105 1.63 1.32 -12.61
N TYR A 106 2.01 0.08 -12.37
CA TYR A 106 3.31 -0.28 -11.83
C TYR A 106 4.37 -0.19 -12.91
N ILE A 107 5.47 0.49 -12.60
CA ILE A 107 6.57 0.73 -13.54
C ILE A 107 7.85 0.07 -12.99
N SER A 108 8.50 -0.72 -13.84
CA SER A 108 9.81 -1.31 -13.55
C SER A 108 10.69 -1.23 -14.78
N ASN A 109 11.93 -0.77 -14.58
CA ASN A 109 12.91 -0.56 -15.67
C ASN A 109 12.39 0.35 -16.79
N GLY A 110 11.55 1.35 -16.44
CA GLY A 110 10.97 2.29 -17.40
C GLY A 110 9.79 1.75 -18.22
N GLU A 111 9.33 0.55 -17.92
CA GLU A 111 8.20 -0.09 -18.61
C GLU A 111 7.01 -0.29 -17.66
N ILE A 112 5.80 -0.18 -18.20
CA ILE A 112 4.58 -0.56 -17.50
C ILE A 112 4.53 -2.09 -17.43
N LYS A 113 4.47 -2.62 -16.22
CA LYS A 113 4.38 -4.06 -15.94
C LYS A 113 2.98 -4.51 -15.59
N GLU A 114 2.21 -3.65 -14.93
CA GLU A 114 0.88 -3.97 -14.43
C GLU A 114 0.02 -2.71 -14.40
N THR A 115 -1.28 -2.88 -14.66
CA THR A 115 -2.31 -1.86 -14.41
C THR A 115 -3.10 -2.25 -13.18
N ILE A 116 -3.16 -1.36 -12.21
CA ILE A 116 -3.78 -1.58 -10.90
C ILE A 116 -5.06 -0.76 -10.83
N PRO A 117 -6.20 -1.36 -10.42
CA PRO A 117 -7.42 -0.63 -10.18
C PRO A 117 -7.19 0.50 -9.16
N ALA A 118 -7.73 1.67 -9.45
CA ALA A 118 -7.61 2.82 -8.58
C ALA A 118 -8.94 3.56 -8.46
N ALA A 119 -9.13 4.26 -7.34
CA ALA A 119 -10.25 5.16 -7.10
C ALA A 119 -9.75 6.55 -6.72
N VAL A 120 -10.59 7.56 -6.90
CA VAL A 120 -10.32 8.89 -6.37
C VAL A 120 -11.22 9.15 -5.18
N GLU A 121 -10.63 9.34 -4.01
CA GLU A 121 -11.30 9.58 -2.74
C GLU A 121 -10.77 10.88 -2.12
N ASN A 122 -11.64 11.86 -1.89
CA ASN A 122 -11.28 13.12 -1.21
C ASN A 122 -10.03 13.83 -1.80
N GLY A 123 -9.85 13.77 -3.12
CA GLY A 123 -8.72 14.38 -3.81
C GLY A 123 -7.43 13.56 -3.77
N TYR A 124 -7.51 12.31 -3.32
CA TYR A 124 -6.42 11.33 -3.36
C TYR A 124 -6.74 10.23 -4.37
N ILE A 125 -5.74 9.81 -5.13
CA ILE A 125 -5.82 8.54 -5.85
C ILE A 125 -5.44 7.42 -4.90
N VAL A 126 -6.25 6.36 -4.86
CA VAL A 126 -6.17 5.26 -3.89
C VAL A 126 -6.05 3.95 -4.64
N PHE A 127 -5.08 3.13 -4.26
CA PHE A 127 -4.85 1.81 -4.83
C PHE A 127 -4.23 0.84 -3.82
N GLU A 128 -4.30 -0.44 -4.12
CA GLU A 128 -3.69 -1.50 -3.30
C GLU A 128 -2.51 -2.15 -4.02
N THR A 129 -1.47 -2.47 -3.27
CA THR A 129 -0.29 -3.17 -3.75
C THR A 129 0.35 -4.01 -2.64
N ASN A 130 1.29 -4.87 -2.97
CA ASN A 130 2.08 -5.66 -2.01
C ASN A 130 3.59 -5.36 -2.06
N HIS A 131 4.00 -4.35 -2.80
CA HIS A 131 5.38 -3.90 -2.89
C HIS A 131 5.45 -2.39 -3.10
N LEU A 132 6.57 -1.79 -2.73
CA LEU A 132 6.88 -0.39 -3.00
C LEU A 132 7.76 -0.28 -4.24
N SER A 133 7.50 0.72 -5.10
CA SER A 133 8.17 0.90 -6.38
C SER A 133 7.76 2.23 -7.04
N GLN A 134 7.99 2.32 -8.34
CA GLN A 134 7.50 3.41 -9.17
C GLN A 134 6.08 3.13 -9.65
N TYR A 135 5.20 4.11 -9.44
CA TYR A 135 3.81 4.06 -9.86
C TYR A 135 3.45 5.27 -10.71
N GLY A 136 2.85 5.01 -11.86
CA GLY A 136 2.37 6.05 -12.77
C GLY A 136 0.86 6.24 -12.65
N ILE A 137 0.42 7.48 -12.85
CA ILE A 137 -1.00 7.82 -12.99
C ILE A 137 -1.30 8.03 -14.48
N ILE A 138 -2.15 7.18 -15.04
CA ILE A 138 -2.81 7.41 -16.32
C ILE A 138 -4.08 8.20 -16.03
N ALA A 139 -4.27 9.33 -16.70
CA ALA A 139 -5.44 10.17 -16.57
C ALA A 139 -6.02 10.49 -17.95
N THR A 140 -7.28 10.17 -18.16
CA THR A 140 -7.99 10.33 -19.43
C THR A 140 -9.37 10.92 -19.20
N ASN A 141 -9.94 11.52 -20.27
CA ASN A 141 -11.35 11.92 -20.28
C ASN A 141 -12.14 10.89 -21.10
N THR A 142 -13.23 10.43 -20.55
CA THR A 142 -14.21 9.60 -21.26
C THR A 142 -15.04 10.47 -22.19
N GLY A 143 -14.53 10.92 -23.28
CA GLY A 143 -15.09 11.64 -24.43
C GLY A 143 -16.59 12.06 -24.53
N ASN A 144 -17.34 12.03 -23.45
CA ASN A 144 -18.68 12.58 -23.34
C ASN A 144 -18.68 13.76 -22.37
N GLY A 145 -18.71 14.97 -22.93
CA GLY A 145 -18.74 16.23 -22.21
C GLY A 145 -19.96 16.39 -21.30
N THR A 146 -19.95 15.75 -20.16
CA THR A 146 -20.72 16.17 -19.00
C THR A 146 -19.80 16.02 -17.80
N LYS A 147 -19.40 17.17 -17.25
CA LYS A 147 -18.76 17.22 -15.93
C LYS A 147 -19.73 16.56 -14.96
N SER A 148 -19.48 15.28 -14.63
CA SER A 148 -20.16 14.66 -13.51
C SER A 148 -19.71 15.39 -12.26
N PRO A 149 -20.60 15.95 -11.44
CA PRO A 149 -20.20 16.51 -10.17
C PRO A 149 -19.57 15.37 -9.35
N GLN A 150 -18.47 15.68 -8.71
CA GLN A 150 -17.77 14.79 -7.80
C GLN A 150 -18.64 14.55 -6.56
N THR A 151 -19.67 13.74 -6.73
CA THR A 151 -20.45 13.20 -5.63
C THR A 151 -19.65 12.01 -5.11
N GLY A 152 -19.14 12.16 -3.88
CA GLY A 152 -18.52 11.08 -3.16
C GLY A 152 -19.52 9.97 -2.87
N ASP A 153 -19.73 9.08 -3.83
CA ASP A 153 -20.48 7.86 -3.62
C ASP A 153 -19.50 6.74 -3.24
N ASN A 154 -19.31 6.61 -1.93
CA ASN A 154 -18.44 5.63 -1.30
C ASN A 154 -19.01 4.20 -1.31
N SER A 155 -20.13 3.93 -1.98
CA SER A 155 -20.93 2.76 -1.61
C SER A 155 -20.51 1.44 -2.26
N ASN A 156 -19.70 1.42 -3.31
CA ASN A 156 -19.51 0.17 -4.04
C ASN A 156 -18.08 -0.38 -4.12
N LEU A 157 -17.05 0.43 -3.93
CA LEU A 157 -15.69 -0.07 -4.05
C LEU A 157 -15.30 -0.98 -2.88
N ALA A 158 -15.67 -0.60 -1.65
CA ALA A 158 -15.46 -1.42 -0.46
C ALA A 158 -16.19 -2.77 -0.55
N LEU A 159 -17.35 -2.79 -1.19
CA LEU A 159 -18.16 -4.00 -1.39
C LEU A 159 -17.53 -4.94 -2.45
N TRP A 160 -16.95 -4.38 -3.51
CA TRP A 160 -16.20 -5.14 -4.51
C TRP A 160 -14.93 -5.77 -3.93
N PHE A 161 -14.19 -5.02 -3.12
CA PHE A 161 -13.03 -5.55 -2.42
C PHE A 161 -13.42 -6.62 -1.38
N ALA A 162 -14.54 -6.45 -0.66
CA ALA A 162 -15.04 -7.46 0.28
C ALA A 162 -15.40 -8.77 -0.43
N VAL A 163 -16.03 -8.71 -1.61
CA VAL A 163 -16.39 -9.89 -2.40
C VAL A 163 -15.15 -10.66 -2.87
N LEU A 164 -14.08 -9.96 -3.25
CA LEU A 164 -12.82 -10.57 -3.68
C LEU A 164 -12.11 -11.31 -2.54
N PHE A 165 -12.22 -10.81 -1.31
CA PHE A 165 -11.67 -11.46 -0.12
C PHE A 165 -12.46 -12.72 0.28
N ILE A 166 -13.79 -12.72 0.09
CA ILE A 166 -14.65 -13.88 0.42
C ILE A 166 -14.41 -15.02 -0.58
N SER A 167 -14.28 -14.72 -1.88
CA SER A 167 -14.05 -15.72 -2.91
C SER A 167 -12.67 -16.40 -2.81
N GLY A 168 -11.62 -15.66 -2.44
CA GLY A 168 -10.28 -16.23 -2.21
C GLY A 168 -10.20 -17.13 -0.97
N GLY A 169 -10.97 -16.85 0.08
CA GLY A 169 -11.03 -17.66 1.30
C GLY A 169 -11.71 -19.01 1.12
N VAL A 170 -12.76 -19.06 0.30
CA VAL A 170 -13.54 -20.29 0.08
C VAL A 170 -12.73 -21.33 -0.69
N LEU A 171 -11.89 -20.95 -1.65
CA LEU A 171 -11.07 -21.89 -2.42
C LEU A 171 -10.00 -22.58 -1.57
N THR A 172 -9.46 -21.93 -0.56
CA THR A 172 -8.45 -22.52 0.34
C THR A 172 -9.10 -23.54 1.30
N VAL A 173 -10.31 -23.27 1.80
CA VAL A 173 -11.02 -24.18 2.70
C VAL A 173 -11.45 -25.46 1.96
N PHE A 174 -11.92 -25.35 0.71
CA PHE A 174 -12.27 -26.54 -0.11
C PHE A 174 -11.05 -27.42 -0.41
N SER A 175 -9.87 -26.82 -0.65
CA SER A 175 -8.63 -27.57 -0.92
C SER A 175 -8.14 -28.34 0.32
N ILE A 176 -8.36 -27.84 1.52
CA ILE A 176 -7.98 -28.49 2.77
C ILE A 176 -8.99 -29.59 3.13
N ALA A 177 -10.30 -29.38 2.91
CA ALA A 177 -11.33 -30.36 3.18
C ALA A 177 -11.27 -31.56 2.22
N SER A 178 -10.91 -31.35 0.95
CA SER A 178 -10.77 -32.46 -0.01
C SER A 178 -9.55 -33.34 0.22
N LYS A 179 -8.45 -32.81 0.80
CA LYS A 179 -7.29 -33.62 1.21
C LYS A 179 -7.59 -34.50 2.41
N LYS A 180 -8.43 -34.06 3.35
CA LYS A 180 -8.78 -34.84 4.53
C LYS A 180 -9.69 -36.06 4.25
N LYS A 181 -10.46 -36.03 3.14
CA LYS A 181 -11.31 -37.15 2.72
C LYS A 181 -10.55 -38.28 2.00
N ARG A 182 -9.33 -38.06 1.50
CA ARG A 182 -8.55 -39.09 0.79
C ARG A 182 -7.64 -39.96 1.68
N VAL A 183 -7.48 -39.63 2.96
CA VAL A 183 -6.65 -40.41 3.91
C VAL A 183 -7.46 -41.42 4.72
N GLY A 184 -8.79 -41.48 4.60
CA GLY A 184 -9.68 -42.30 5.41
C GLY A 184 -10.17 -43.61 4.79
N ILE A 185 -9.70 -44.03 3.62
CA ILE A 185 -10.15 -45.27 2.97
C ILE A 185 -8.93 -46.14 2.62
N ASN A 186 -8.31 -46.69 3.63
CA ASN A 186 -7.51 -47.93 3.54
C ASN A 186 -7.38 -48.50 4.97
N LYS A 187 -8.38 -49.29 5.31
CA LYS A 187 -8.29 -50.41 6.24
C LYS A 187 -9.35 -51.44 5.84
#